data_f5ef8a586bb1fb3ab17f0698a2f30ad3
#
_entry.id   f5ef8a586bb1fb3ab17f0698a2f30ad3
#
_cell.length_a   1.000
_cell.length_b   1.000
_cell.length_c   1.000
_cell.angle_alpha   90.00
_cell.angle_beta   90.00
_cell.angle_gamma   90.00
#
_symmetry.space_group_name_H-M   'P 1'
#
loop_
_entity.id
_entity.type
_entity.pdbx_description
1 polymer ?
#
loop_
_entity_poly.entity_id
_entity_poly.type
_entity_poly.pdbx_seq_one_letter_code
_entity_poly.pdbx_strand_id
1 'polypeptide(L)'
;MATYVNDLRLKEIATGDESGTWGTSTNTNLELVAEAWGSGSEAITGTTHTITMADGTSDAARAFALTLTGSITATNTVTLAPNTVSKTWVIQNNAGYQVTISQGTGANVVIPNGGIKMLVTDGAGAGAAVTDVLDMTGGTGNVGLGSGALGTAMTTGTNNVAVGENAL
;
A
#
# COMPACT_ATOMS: atom_id res chain seq x y z
N MET A 1 -4.81 18.74 23.20
CA MET A 1 -3.92 18.45 22.04
C MET A 1 -4.69 17.48 21.17
N ALA A 2 -4.86 17.75 19.86
CA ALA A 2 -5.60 16.86 18.98
C ALA A 2 -4.93 15.48 18.94
N THR A 3 -5.73 14.42 18.93
CA THR A 3 -5.30 13.03 18.88
C THR A 3 -5.73 12.43 17.53
N TYR A 4 -4.87 11.61 16.93
CA TYR A 4 -5.09 10.95 15.64
C TYR A 4 -4.78 9.46 15.81
N VAL A 5 -5.81 8.63 15.92
CA VAL A 5 -5.67 7.28 16.51
C VAL A 5 -6.07 6.13 15.60
N ASN A 6 -6.51 6.40 14.39
CA ASN A 6 -6.93 5.36 13.45
C ASN A 6 -6.03 5.27 12.22
N ASP A 7 -6.19 4.21 11.43
CA ASP A 7 -5.37 3.97 10.22
C ASP A 7 -5.56 5.02 9.12
N LEU A 8 -6.60 5.83 9.19
CA LEU A 8 -6.80 6.97 8.30
C LEU A 8 -6.29 8.28 8.89
N ARG A 9 -5.69 8.27 10.09
CA ARG A 9 -5.16 9.46 10.77
C ARG A 9 -6.18 10.60 10.87
N LEU A 10 -7.44 10.24 11.16
CA LEU A 10 -8.53 11.19 11.38
C LEU A 10 -8.40 11.82 12.77
N LYS A 11 -8.86 13.05 12.88
CA LYS A 11 -8.86 13.77 14.15
C LYS A 11 -9.92 13.19 15.10
N GLU A 12 -9.52 12.82 16.31
CA GLU A 12 -10.42 12.48 17.39
C GLU A 12 -10.86 13.74 18.12
N ILE A 13 -12.17 13.94 18.24
CA ILE A 13 -12.78 15.07 18.95
C ILE A 13 -13.31 14.57 20.27
N ALA A 14 -12.72 14.99 21.38
CA ALA A 14 -13.19 14.60 22.71
C ALA A 14 -14.47 15.38 23.10
N THR A 15 -15.25 14.78 24.00
CA THR A 15 -16.46 15.43 24.52
C THR A 15 -16.14 16.78 25.17
N GLY A 16 -16.76 17.83 24.69
CA GLY A 16 -16.55 19.19 25.18
C GLY A 16 -15.45 19.97 24.47
N ASP A 17 -14.68 19.31 23.60
CA ASP A 17 -13.69 19.97 22.75
C ASP A 17 -14.37 20.69 21.55
N GLU A 18 -13.68 21.70 21.02
CA GLU A 18 -14.04 22.40 19.77
C GLU A 18 -15.44 23.04 19.78
N SER A 19 -15.85 23.62 20.90
CA SER A 19 -17.10 24.38 20.96
C SER A 19 -17.14 25.46 19.87
N GLY A 20 -18.09 25.36 18.95
CA GLY A 20 -18.25 26.25 17.80
C GLY A 20 -17.43 25.87 16.56
N THR A 21 -16.50 24.93 16.62
CA THR A 21 -15.63 24.51 15.50
C THR A 21 -15.68 23.02 15.17
N TRP A 22 -16.37 22.21 15.98
CA TRP A 22 -16.49 20.77 15.78
C TRP A 22 -17.02 20.37 14.38
N GLY A 23 -17.92 21.21 13.82
CA GLY A 23 -18.45 20.98 12.48
C GLY A 23 -17.36 21.04 11.40
N THR A 24 -16.40 21.94 11.51
CA THR A 24 -15.27 22.03 10.59
C THR A 24 -14.40 20.76 10.69
N SER A 25 -14.04 20.32 11.90
CA SER A 25 -13.24 19.10 12.09
C SER A 25 -13.98 17.85 11.62
N THR A 26 -15.29 17.77 11.82
CA THR A 26 -16.11 16.66 11.33
C THR A 26 -16.14 16.64 9.81
N ASN A 27 -16.33 17.78 9.15
CA ASN A 27 -16.33 17.87 7.70
C ASN A 27 -14.95 17.48 7.12
N THR A 28 -13.86 17.97 7.71
CA THR A 28 -12.51 17.56 7.32
C THR A 28 -12.33 16.05 7.44
N ASN A 29 -12.75 15.43 8.53
CA ASN A 29 -12.69 13.96 8.67
C ASN A 29 -13.50 13.23 7.59
N LEU A 30 -14.69 13.71 7.24
CA LEU A 30 -15.51 13.12 6.18
C LEU A 30 -14.84 13.27 4.80
N GLU A 31 -14.20 14.40 4.53
CA GLU A 31 -13.42 14.62 3.30
C GLU A 31 -12.23 13.63 3.23
N LEU A 32 -11.51 13.43 4.34
CA LEU A 32 -10.41 12.47 4.42
C LEU A 32 -10.89 11.01 4.25
N VAL A 33 -12.08 10.66 4.74
CA VAL A 33 -12.70 9.36 4.48
C VAL A 33 -13.04 9.19 3.01
N ALA A 34 -13.58 10.23 2.36
CA ALA A 34 -13.85 10.19 0.92
C ALA A 34 -12.56 10.06 0.09
N GLU A 35 -11.50 10.80 0.47
CA GLU A 35 -10.17 10.69 -0.14
C GLU A 35 -9.60 9.27 -0.04
N ALA A 36 -9.83 8.60 1.08
CA ALA A 36 -9.34 7.23 1.30
C ALA A 36 -9.93 6.19 0.33
N TRP A 37 -11.04 6.47 -0.33
CA TRP A 37 -11.63 5.65 -1.39
C TRP A 37 -11.31 6.16 -2.80
N GLY A 38 -10.62 7.28 -2.89
CA GLY A 38 -10.25 7.92 -4.14
C GLY A 38 -8.91 7.43 -4.71
N SER A 39 -8.39 8.24 -5.64
CA SER A 39 -7.06 8.06 -6.23
C SER A 39 -6.17 9.25 -5.91
N GLY A 40 -4.88 8.95 -5.67
CA GLY A 40 -3.83 9.93 -5.45
C GLY A 40 -2.65 9.69 -6.38
N SER A 41 -1.76 10.65 -6.44
CA SER A 41 -0.52 10.57 -7.21
C SER A 41 0.63 11.16 -6.41
N GLU A 42 1.77 10.49 -6.44
CA GLU A 42 3.00 10.94 -5.79
C GLU A 42 4.17 10.88 -6.76
N ALA A 43 4.93 11.97 -6.83
CA ALA A 43 6.13 12.04 -7.65
C ALA A 43 7.36 11.61 -6.85
N ILE A 44 7.99 10.51 -7.25
CA ILE A 44 9.18 9.96 -6.59
C ILE A 44 10.46 10.30 -7.33
N THR A 45 11.55 10.46 -6.60
CA THR A 45 12.87 10.77 -7.14
C THR A 45 13.96 9.98 -6.42
N GLY A 46 15.12 9.86 -7.04
CA GLY A 46 16.29 9.19 -6.43
C GLY A 46 16.09 7.69 -6.22
N THR A 47 16.67 7.16 -5.16
CA THR A 47 16.66 5.72 -4.82
C THR A 47 15.83 5.40 -3.57
N THR A 48 15.40 6.41 -2.82
CA THR A 48 14.54 6.28 -1.65
C THR A 48 13.53 7.41 -1.63
N HIS A 49 12.28 7.11 -1.23
CA HIS A 49 11.21 8.08 -1.08
C HIS A 49 10.29 7.66 0.06
N THR A 50 9.82 8.60 0.87
CA THR A 50 8.85 8.30 1.93
C THR A 50 7.55 9.03 1.63
N ILE A 51 6.46 8.29 1.59
CA ILE A 51 5.10 8.83 1.46
C ILE A 51 4.44 8.72 2.81
N THR A 52 4.05 9.86 3.38
CA THR A 52 3.51 9.91 4.74
C THR A 52 2.04 10.25 4.72
N MET A 53 1.23 9.41 5.35
CA MET A 53 -0.16 9.74 5.67
C MET A 53 -0.17 10.72 6.84
N ALA A 54 -0.54 11.96 6.56
CA ALA A 54 -0.48 13.06 7.51
C ALA A 54 -1.65 13.04 8.50
N ASP A 55 -1.42 13.57 9.70
CA ASP A 55 -2.45 13.69 10.72
C ASP A 55 -3.49 14.74 10.34
N GLY A 56 -4.72 14.32 10.08
CA GLY A 56 -5.88 15.19 9.86
C GLY A 56 -5.78 16.13 8.65
N THR A 57 -4.90 15.86 7.69
CA THR A 57 -4.74 16.65 6.47
C THR A 57 -4.68 15.74 5.24
N SER A 58 -5.11 16.25 4.09
CA SER A 58 -5.06 15.53 2.80
C SER A 58 -3.63 15.18 2.40
N ASP A 59 -3.45 13.97 1.86
CA ASP A 59 -2.18 13.48 1.33
C ASP A 59 -2.38 12.32 0.34
N ALA A 60 -1.39 12.05 -0.52
CA ALA A 60 -1.47 11.01 -1.54
C ALA A 60 -1.50 9.59 -0.94
N ALA A 61 -0.88 9.36 0.23
CA ALA A 61 -0.84 8.04 0.87
C ALA A 61 -2.20 7.59 1.38
N ARG A 62 -3.13 8.53 1.62
CA ARG A 62 -4.48 8.20 2.09
C ARG A 62 -5.31 7.50 1.03
N ALA A 63 -5.12 7.84 -0.25
CA ALA A 63 -5.89 7.29 -1.35
C ALA A 63 -5.83 5.75 -1.43
N PHE A 64 -6.93 5.13 -1.86
CA PHE A 64 -6.98 3.69 -2.12
C PHE A 64 -6.11 3.32 -3.33
N ALA A 65 -6.25 4.08 -4.42
CA ALA A 65 -5.45 3.91 -5.63
C ALA A 65 -4.36 4.99 -5.66
N LEU A 66 -3.10 4.56 -5.58
CA LEU A 66 -1.93 5.44 -5.60
C LEU A 66 -1.11 5.23 -6.86
N THR A 67 -0.91 6.30 -7.63
CA THR A 67 -0.01 6.28 -8.79
C THR A 67 1.33 6.92 -8.43
N LEU A 68 2.40 6.14 -8.51
CA LEU A 68 3.76 6.64 -8.40
C LEU A 68 4.21 7.16 -9.76
N THR A 69 4.63 8.41 -9.81
CA THR A 69 5.10 9.10 -11.02
C THR A 69 6.55 9.56 -10.83
N GLY A 70 7.18 10.00 -11.90
CA GLY A 70 8.56 10.50 -11.87
C GLY A 70 9.38 9.98 -13.04
N SER A 71 10.69 10.13 -12.94
CA SER A 71 11.66 9.69 -13.96
C SER A 71 12.88 9.11 -13.27
N ILE A 72 12.68 8.09 -12.42
CA ILE A 72 13.77 7.38 -11.74
C ILE A 72 14.51 6.48 -12.72
N THR A 73 15.82 6.36 -12.55
CA THR A 73 16.72 5.56 -13.42
C THR A 73 17.31 4.34 -12.72
N ALA A 74 16.95 4.14 -11.45
CA ALA A 74 17.36 2.99 -10.65
C ALA A 74 16.20 2.59 -9.72
N THR A 75 16.28 1.41 -9.13
CA THR A 75 15.29 0.96 -8.12
C THR A 75 15.16 1.99 -7.02
N ASN A 76 13.92 2.39 -6.73
CA ASN A 76 13.59 3.25 -5.61
C ASN A 76 12.87 2.44 -4.53
N THR A 77 13.26 2.63 -3.27
CA THR A 77 12.50 2.11 -2.12
C THR A 77 11.53 3.17 -1.65
N VAL A 78 10.25 2.91 -1.86
CA VAL A 78 9.14 3.76 -1.39
C VAL A 78 8.68 3.24 -0.04
N THR A 79 8.86 4.03 1.00
CA THR A 79 8.41 3.71 2.36
C THR A 79 7.05 4.35 2.65
N LEU A 80 6.07 3.54 3.00
CA LEU A 80 4.74 3.99 3.44
C LEU A 80 4.78 4.29 4.94
N ALA A 81 4.56 5.54 5.30
CA ALA A 81 4.60 6.02 6.69
C ALA A 81 3.24 6.60 7.12
N PRO A 82 2.94 6.59 8.44
CA PRO A 82 3.68 5.94 9.51
C PRO A 82 3.61 4.40 9.43
N ASN A 83 4.62 3.73 9.97
CA ASN A 83 4.72 2.27 9.95
C ASN A 83 3.71 1.55 10.88
N THR A 84 2.80 2.29 11.48
CA THR A 84 1.70 1.80 12.32
C THR A 84 0.35 1.77 11.59
N VAL A 85 0.31 2.19 10.33
CA VAL A 85 -0.91 2.18 9.52
C VAL A 85 -1.11 0.83 8.86
N SER A 86 -2.24 0.17 9.17
CA SER A 86 -2.70 -1.05 8.50
C SER A 86 -3.74 -0.69 7.44
N LYS A 87 -3.41 -0.86 6.18
CA LYS A 87 -4.28 -0.42 5.08
C LYS A 87 -4.03 -1.22 3.80
N THR A 88 -5.05 -1.27 2.95
CA THR A 88 -4.95 -1.79 1.58
C THR A 88 -4.74 -0.65 0.60
N TRP A 89 -3.82 -0.84 -0.35
CA TRP A 89 -3.61 0.04 -1.51
C TRP A 89 -3.64 -0.74 -2.82
N VAL A 90 -4.06 -0.08 -3.88
CA VAL A 90 -3.75 -0.46 -5.26
C VAL A 90 -2.68 0.51 -5.75
N ILE A 91 -1.44 0.05 -5.92
CA ILE A 91 -0.33 0.91 -6.31
C ILE A 91 0.07 0.64 -7.76
N GLN A 92 0.05 1.70 -8.58
CA GLN A 92 0.57 1.71 -9.94
C GLN A 92 1.94 2.39 -9.97
N ASN A 93 2.92 1.75 -10.59
CA ASN A 93 4.25 2.31 -10.79
C ASN A 93 4.43 2.84 -12.22
N ASN A 94 4.41 4.16 -12.38
CA ASN A 94 4.69 4.88 -13.62
C ASN A 94 5.94 5.78 -13.49
N ALA A 95 6.89 5.41 -12.62
CA ALA A 95 8.03 6.24 -12.27
C ALA A 95 9.28 6.03 -13.16
N GLY A 96 9.22 5.16 -14.17
CA GLY A 96 10.31 4.92 -15.12
C GLY A 96 11.19 3.72 -14.82
N TYR A 97 11.27 3.27 -13.57
CA TYR A 97 12.00 2.07 -13.14
C TYR A 97 11.22 1.30 -12.09
N GLN A 98 11.68 0.11 -11.70
CA GLN A 98 11.00 -0.66 -10.64
C GLN A 98 11.05 0.06 -9.29
N VAL A 99 10.03 -0.15 -8.47
CA VAL A 99 9.97 0.31 -7.09
C VAL A 99 9.84 -0.86 -6.12
N THR A 100 10.39 -0.69 -4.93
CA THR A 100 10.19 -1.61 -3.80
C THR A 100 9.33 -0.90 -2.76
N ILE A 101 8.14 -1.41 -2.50
CA ILE A 101 7.24 -0.86 -1.48
C ILE A 101 7.60 -1.48 -0.13
N SER A 102 7.85 -0.64 0.86
CA SER A 102 8.26 -0.99 2.22
C SER A 102 7.43 -0.24 3.24
N GLN A 103 7.34 -0.74 4.47
CA GLN A 103 6.75 0.00 5.60
C GLN A 103 7.66 -0.04 6.85
N GLY A 104 8.45 -1.08 7.01
CA GLY A 104 9.36 -1.30 8.14
C GLY A 104 10.49 -2.24 7.76
N THR A 105 10.92 -3.06 8.70
CA THR A 105 11.97 -4.08 8.46
C THR A 105 11.43 -5.44 8.01
N GLY A 106 10.09 -5.57 7.91
CA GLY A 106 9.43 -6.78 7.42
C GLY A 106 9.53 -6.97 5.90
N ALA A 107 8.69 -7.86 5.37
CA ALA A 107 8.65 -8.16 3.94
C ALA A 107 8.27 -6.93 3.11
N ASN A 108 8.83 -6.86 1.91
CA ASN A 108 8.60 -5.79 0.94
C ASN A 108 8.03 -6.37 -0.37
N VAL A 109 7.37 -5.53 -1.17
CA VAL A 109 6.83 -5.92 -2.47
C VAL A 109 7.45 -5.09 -3.58
N VAL A 110 7.92 -5.76 -4.63
CA VAL A 110 8.46 -5.10 -5.83
C VAL A 110 7.37 -4.91 -6.86
N ILE A 111 7.26 -3.69 -7.41
CA ILE A 111 6.37 -3.35 -8.53
C ILE A 111 7.25 -2.92 -9.71
N PRO A 112 7.29 -3.68 -10.83
CA PRO A 112 8.03 -3.26 -12.03
C PRO A 112 7.44 -2.00 -12.62
N ASN A 113 8.21 -1.29 -13.45
CA ASN A 113 7.71 -0.11 -14.16
C ASN A 113 6.50 -0.48 -15.05
N GLY A 114 5.44 0.31 -14.99
CA GLY A 114 4.15 0.04 -15.63
C GLY A 114 3.28 -0.98 -14.91
N GLY A 115 3.78 -1.64 -13.85
CA GLY A 115 3.03 -2.63 -13.07
C GLY A 115 2.02 -2.01 -12.10
N ILE A 116 0.99 -2.79 -11.77
CA ILE A 116 -0.02 -2.47 -10.76
C ILE A 116 -0.10 -3.64 -9.81
N LYS A 117 -0.12 -3.37 -8.49
CA LYS A 117 -0.33 -4.40 -7.46
C LYS A 117 -1.30 -3.95 -6.38
N MET A 118 -2.07 -4.89 -5.84
CA MET A 118 -2.89 -4.68 -4.66
C MET A 118 -2.11 -5.16 -3.44
N LEU A 119 -1.84 -4.25 -2.51
CA LEU A 119 -0.95 -4.45 -1.37
C LEU A 119 -1.68 -4.23 -0.05
N VAL A 120 -1.25 -4.94 0.99
CA VAL A 120 -1.66 -4.69 2.37
C VAL A 120 -0.42 -4.42 3.22
N THR A 121 -0.49 -3.40 4.06
CA THR A 121 0.47 -3.18 5.16
C THR A 121 -0.15 -3.68 6.46
N ASP A 122 0.66 -4.23 7.36
CA ASP A 122 0.19 -4.76 8.65
C ASP A 122 0.26 -3.77 9.81
N GLY A 123 0.96 -2.64 9.63
CA GLY A 123 1.09 -1.61 10.65
C GLY A 123 1.84 -2.05 11.92
N ALA A 124 2.70 -3.07 11.83
CA ALA A 124 3.37 -3.69 12.98
C ALA A 124 4.54 -2.86 13.55
N GLY A 125 4.61 -1.56 13.26
CA GLY A 125 5.66 -0.67 13.75
C GLY A 125 7.01 -0.95 13.08
N ALA A 126 8.09 -1.07 13.85
CA ALA A 126 9.42 -1.28 13.29
C ALA A 126 9.53 -2.53 12.42
N GLY A 127 8.77 -3.60 12.76
CA GLY A 127 8.71 -4.85 12.01
C GLY A 127 7.69 -4.88 10.87
N ALA A 128 7.02 -3.75 10.58
CA ALA A 128 5.92 -3.70 9.62
C ALA A 128 6.31 -4.27 8.25
N ALA A 129 5.39 -5.01 7.67
CA ALA A 129 5.53 -5.72 6.41
C ALA A 129 4.50 -5.25 5.38
N VAL A 130 4.85 -5.43 4.11
CA VAL A 130 3.96 -5.24 2.97
C VAL A 130 3.73 -6.59 2.31
N THR A 131 2.47 -6.93 2.04
CA THR A 131 2.08 -8.18 1.39
C THR A 131 1.35 -7.89 0.08
N ASP A 132 1.70 -8.59 -0.98
CA ASP A 132 0.93 -8.62 -2.22
C ASP A 132 -0.30 -9.53 -2.03
N VAL A 133 -1.50 -8.96 -2.10
CA VAL A 133 -2.75 -9.67 -1.84
C VAL A 133 -3.14 -10.59 -3.00
N LEU A 134 -2.71 -10.24 -4.20
CA LEU A 134 -3.02 -10.98 -5.43
C LEU A 134 -1.80 -11.72 -5.96
N ASP A 135 -0.81 -11.99 -5.09
CA ASP A 135 0.31 -12.87 -5.48
C ASP A 135 -0.22 -14.30 -5.68
N MET A 136 -0.52 -14.61 -6.92
CA MET A 136 -0.96 -15.95 -7.35
C MET A 136 0.23 -16.82 -7.77
N THR A 137 1.46 -16.37 -7.46
CA THR A 137 2.67 -17.09 -7.84
C THR A 137 3.14 -17.98 -6.70
N GLY A 138 2.98 -19.29 -6.87
CA GLY A 138 3.70 -20.27 -6.05
C GLY A 138 5.10 -20.49 -6.62
N GLY A 139 6.15 -19.93 -6.01
CA GLY A 139 7.52 -19.99 -6.51
C GLY A 139 7.83 -18.94 -7.59
N THR A 140 8.97 -19.08 -8.29
CA THR A 140 9.47 -18.07 -9.23
C THR A 140 8.73 -18.12 -10.57
N GLY A 141 7.88 -17.11 -10.82
CA GLY A 141 7.20 -16.92 -12.11
C GLY A 141 6.10 -17.94 -12.42
N ASN A 142 5.58 -18.66 -11.43
CA ASN A 142 4.47 -19.59 -11.60
C ASN A 142 3.13 -18.89 -11.38
N VAL A 143 2.10 -19.25 -12.16
CA VAL A 143 0.71 -18.77 -11.97
C VAL A 143 -0.20 -19.98 -11.81
N GLY A 144 -0.84 -20.10 -10.64
CA GLY A 144 -1.82 -21.13 -10.33
C GLY A 144 -3.20 -20.54 -10.08
N LEU A 145 -4.21 -20.95 -10.85
CA LEU A 145 -5.60 -20.55 -10.68
C LEU A 145 -6.47 -21.81 -10.46
N GLY A 146 -7.00 -21.97 -9.27
CA GLY A 146 -7.83 -23.10 -8.88
C GLY A 146 -7.33 -23.79 -7.61
N SER A 147 -8.24 -24.52 -6.94
CA SER A 147 -7.89 -25.26 -5.72
C SER A 147 -6.85 -26.34 -6.05
N GLY A 148 -5.71 -26.32 -5.34
CA GLY A 148 -4.63 -27.29 -5.56
C GLY A 148 -3.84 -27.09 -6.85
N ALA A 149 -4.11 -26.01 -7.63
CA ALA A 149 -3.26 -25.67 -8.78
C ALA A 149 -1.84 -25.39 -8.33
N LEU A 150 -0.84 -25.94 -9.05
CA LEU A 150 0.58 -25.89 -8.70
C LEU A 150 0.97 -26.54 -7.35
N GLY A 151 0.13 -27.28 -6.70
CA GLY A 151 0.32 -28.05 -5.47
C GLY A 151 1.67 -27.91 -4.74
N THR A 152 1.86 -28.60 -3.65
CA THR A 152 3.13 -28.59 -2.88
C THR A 152 4.33 -29.19 -3.62
N ALA A 153 4.13 -29.79 -4.79
CA ALA A 153 5.19 -30.44 -5.56
C ALA A 153 6.05 -29.48 -6.41
N MET A 154 5.60 -28.26 -6.64
CA MET A 154 6.27 -27.28 -7.52
C MET A 154 7.26 -26.39 -6.77
N THR A 155 8.18 -26.97 -6.00
CA THR A 155 9.20 -26.22 -5.27
C THR A 155 10.37 -25.73 -6.13
N THR A 156 10.56 -26.29 -7.31
CA THR A 156 11.71 -26.00 -8.19
C THR A 156 11.34 -25.59 -9.61
N GLY A 157 10.09 -25.80 -10.04
CA GLY A 157 9.61 -25.39 -11.36
C GLY A 157 9.47 -23.87 -11.46
N THR A 158 9.82 -23.30 -12.62
CA THR A 158 9.72 -21.86 -12.90
C THR A 158 8.89 -21.61 -14.15
N ASN A 159 8.20 -20.47 -14.22
CA ASN A 159 7.44 -20.01 -15.39
C ASN A 159 6.32 -20.97 -15.83
N ASN A 160 5.65 -21.63 -14.90
CA ASN A 160 4.52 -22.51 -15.20
C ASN A 160 3.20 -21.77 -15.03
N VAL A 161 2.21 -22.14 -15.84
CA VAL A 161 0.83 -21.69 -15.70
C VAL A 161 -0.05 -22.91 -15.52
N ALA A 162 -0.79 -22.96 -14.42
CA ALA A 162 -1.76 -24.00 -14.13
C ALA A 162 -3.13 -23.36 -13.87
N VAL A 163 -4.14 -23.81 -14.61
CA VAL A 163 -5.53 -23.34 -14.47
C VAL A 163 -6.46 -24.54 -14.33
N GLY A 164 -7.18 -24.59 -13.22
CA GLY A 164 -8.10 -25.67 -12.90
C GLY A 164 -7.82 -26.29 -11.54
N GLU A 165 -8.78 -27.10 -11.05
CA GLU A 165 -8.61 -27.86 -9.82
C GLU A 165 -7.52 -28.92 -9.99
N ASN A 166 -6.53 -28.94 -9.07
CA ASN A 166 -5.40 -29.87 -9.08
C ASN A 166 -4.58 -29.88 -10.40
N ALA A 167 -4.56 -28.76 -11.14
CA ALA A 167 -3.74 -28.65 -12.34
C ALA A 167 -2.24 -28.60 -11.97
N LEU A 168 -1.40 -29.52 -12.52
CA LEU A 168 0.02 -29.81 -12.28
C LEU A 168 0.35 -30.36 -10.92
#